data_30090777974841ebb727a4c5b5402ca5
#
_entry.id   30090777974841ebb727a4c5b5402ca5
#
_cell.length_a   1.000
_cell.length_b   1.000
_cell.length_c   1.000
_cell.angle_alpha   90.00
_cell.angle_beta   90.00
_cell.angle_gamma   90.00
#
_symmetry.space_group_name_H-M   'P 1'
#
loop_
_entity.id
_entity.type
_entity.pdbx_description
1 polymer ?
#
loop_
_entity_poly.entity_id
_entity_poly.type
_entity_poly.pdbx_seq_one_letter_code
_entity_poly.pdbx_strand_id
1 'polypeptide(L)'
;MKKEIGGYLELEEPAGQEYYPDLCGVNLGRTALLWLMEARRCKKIYLPFFLCDSVTGACERSGAEIEFYHMDEGLHPVLEERTLPEGEYLYLVNYYGQLTDDKIRKYKKIYGNIIVDHTHAFFQKPLPGVDTLYSCRKFLGVSDGAYLSTDAELEPEKKPLDHSMGRMEHILGRYEYDAGTFYQKMLDNAANYHEMEIRRMSRLTGNLLRTMDYSGIKARREQNYRLLSQLLPSRNAFIGEVPEGPFAYPYYHKNGLELRRW
;
A
#
# COMPACT_ATOMS: atom_id res chain seq x y z
N MET A 1 -21.21 -2.70 -20.48
CA MET A 1 -21.63 -4.10 -20.73
C MET A 1 -23.13 -4.12 -20.93
N LYS A 2 -23.66 -4.92 -21.85
CA LYS A 2 -25.11 -5.18 -21.92
C LYS A 2 -25.49 -5.93 -20.64
N LYS A 3 -26.54 -5.49 -19.95
CA LYS A 3 -27.06 -6.20 -18.79
C LYS A 3 -27.72 -7.48 -19.29
N GLU A 4 -27.19 -8.63 -18.89
CA GLU A 4 -27.83 -9.92 -19.20
C GLU A 4 -29.11 -10.07 -18.38
N ILE A 5 -30.10 -10.72 -18.96
CA ILE A 5 -31.39 -11.01 -18.30
C ILE A 5 -31.49 -12.54 -18.18
N GLY A 6 -31.52 -13.03 -16.93
CA GLY A 6 -31.53 -14.47 -16.62
C GLY A 6 -30.12 -15.05 -16.47
N GLY A 7 -30.02 -16.35 -16.28
CA GLY A 7 -28.78 -17.08 -16.00
C GLY A 7 -28.69 -17.57 -14.55
N TYR A 8 -27.47 -17.91 -14.10
CA TYR A 8 -27.23 -18.28 -12.71
C TYR A 8 -26.92 -17.04 -11.86
N LEU A 9 -26.99 -17.16 -10.53
CA LEU A 9 -26.78 -16.06 -9.60
C LEU A 9 -25.32 -15.62 -9.59
N GLU A 10 -25.09 -14.30 -9.53
CA GLU A 10 -23.79 -13.70 -9.26
C GLU A 10 -23.65 -13.39 -7.74
N LEU A 11 -22.46 -12.95 -7.31
CA LEU A 11 -22.27 -12.48 -5.92
C LEU A 11 -23.15 -11.26 -5.66
N GLU A 12 -23.80 -11.27 -4.50
CA GLU A 12 -24.60 -10.15 -4.03
C GLU A 12 -23.77 -8.86 -3.91
N GLU A 13 -24.37 -7.73 -4.24
CA GLU A 13 -23.77 -6.43 -3.98
C GLU A 13 -24.02 -6.02 -2.51
N PRO A 14 -22.96 -5.87 -1.70
CA PRO A 14 -23.12 -5.52 -0.29
C PRO A 14 -23.61 -4.06 -0.12
N ALA A 15 -24.35 -3.82 0.95
CA ALA A 15 -24.85 -2.49 1.32
C ALA A 15 -23.80 -1.62 2.04
N GLY A 16 -22.65 -2.18 2.42
CA GLY A 16 -21.59 -1.45 3.12
C GLY A 16 -20.81 -0.49 2.22
N GLN A 17 -19.83 0.18 2.81
CA GLN A 17 -18.97 1.14 2.12
C GLN A 17 -17.51 0.74 2.22
N GLU A 18 -16.70 1.13 1.23
CA GLU A 18 -15.26 1.04 1.28
C GLU A 18 -14.70 1.99 2.36
N TYR A 19 -13.52 1.70 2.89
CA TYR A 19 -12.88 2.58 3.87
C TYR A 19 -12.53 3.96 3.30
N TYR A 20 -12.25 4.00 1.99
CA TYR A 20 -11.90 5.19 1.23
C TYR A 20 -12.84 5.38 0.02
N PRO A 21 -14.13 5.71 0.23
CA PRO A 21 -15.09 5.78 -0.87
C PRO A 21 -14.81 6.91 -1.87
N ASP A 22 -14.09 7.95 -1.42
CA ASP A 22 -13.83 9.16 -2.22
C ASP A 22 -12.46 9.14 -2.90
N LEU A 23 -11.62 8.13 -2.65
CA LEU A 23 -10.31 8.01 -3.28
C LEU A 23 -10.36 7.25 -4.61
N CYS A 24 -9.40 7.54 -5.49
CA CYS A 24 -9.29 6.84 -6.76
C CYS A 24 -8.87 5.38 -6.56
N GLY A 25 -9.76 4.44 -6.88
CA GLY A 25 -9.51 3.00 -6.82
C GLY A 25 -8.70 2.51 -8.03
N VAL A 26 -7.52 1.95 -7.76
CA VAL A 26 -6.56 1.43 -8.76
C VAL A 26 -6.29 -0.05 -8.50
N ASN A 27 -5.92 -0.81 -9.51
CA ASN A 27 -5.69 -2.24 -9.36
C ASN A 27 -4.53 -2.59 -8.41
N LEU A 28 -3.39 -1.88 -8.47
CA LEU A 28 -2.21 -2.17 -7.64
C LEU A 28 -1.55 -0.88 -7.14
N GLY A 29 -0.83 -0.95 -6.01
CA GLY A 29 -0.04 0.18 -5.50
C GLY A 29 1.05 0.64 -6.47
N ARG A 30 1.71 -0.30 -7.17
CA ARG A 30 2.73 0.03 -8.18
C ARG A 30 2.15 0.75 -9.40
N THR A 31 0.96 0.40 -9.83
CA THR A 31 0.27 1.06 -10.95
C THR A 31 -0.36 2.37 -10.52
N ALA A 32 -0.75 2.51 -9.25
CA ALA A 32 -1.16 3.78 -8.67
C ALA A 32 0.02 4.78 -8.63
N LEU A 33 1.22 4.31 -8.22
CA LEU A 33 2.43 5.11 -8.27
C LEU A 33 2.78 5.52 -9.70
N LEU A 34 2.78 4.58 -10.64
CA LEU A 34 3.06 4.85 -12.05
C LEU A 34 2.11 5.91 -12.60
N TRP A 35 0.80 5.78 -12.33
CA TRP A 35 -0.19 6.74 -12.78
C TRP A 35 0.00 8.13 -12.17
N LEU A 36 0.32 8.19 -10.88
CA LEU A 36 0.66 9.44 -10.22
C LEU A 36 1.88 10.11 -10.83
N MET A 37 2.95 9.34 -11.09
CA MET A 37 4.17 9.86 -11.73
C MET A 37 3.91 10.40 -13.14
N GLU A 38 3.04 9.73 -13.93
CA GLU A 38 2.59 10.21 -15.23
C GLU A 38 1.82 11.55 -15.09
N ALA A 39 0.84 11.61 -14.19
CA ALA A 39 0.01 12.80 -13.97
C ALA A 39 0.84 14.00 -13.47
N ARG A 40 1.80 13.74 -12.59
CA ARG A 40 2.73 14.76 -12.05
C ARG A 40 3.90 15.10 -12.97
N ARG A 41 4.05 14.41 -14.12
CA ARG A 41 5.21 14.53 -15.01
C ARG A 41 6.53 14.40 -14.25
N CYS A 42 6.60 13.40 -13.39
CA CYS A 42 7.75 13.15 -12.54
C CYS A 42 8.99 12.85 -13.41
N LYS A 43 10.05 13.62 -13.23
CA LYS A 43 11.32 13.49 -13.96
C LYS A 43 12.37 12.78 -13.11
N LYS A 44 12.31 12.97 -11.81
CA LYS A 44 13.24 12.39 -10.84
C LYS A 44 12.52 12.03 -9.54
N ILE A 45 12.86 10.88 -8.97
CA ILE A 45 12.31 10.42 -7.72
C ILE A 45 13.41 9.93 -6.78
N TYR A 46 13.34 10.40 -5.53
CA TYR A 46 14.23 9.97 -4.45
C TYR A 46 13.57 8.83 -3.70
N LEU A 47 14.19 7.65 -3.69
CA LEU A 47 13.69 6.42 -3.08
C LEU A 47 14.54 5.98 -1.89
N PRO A 48 13.96 5.42 -0.82
CA PRO A 48 14.75 4.83 0.25
C PRO A 48 15.41 3.52 -0.21
N PHE A 49 16.62 3.20 0.24
CA PHE A 49 17.25 1.89 -0.03
C PHE A 49 16.44 0.71 0.54
N PHE A 50 15.75 0.91 1.64
CA PHE A 50 14.88 -0.12 2.23
C PHE A 50 13.51 -0.09 1.56
N LEU A 51 13.40 -0.72 0.40
CA LEU A 51 12.22 -0.64 -0.46
C LEU A 51 11.90 -1.98 -1.12
N CYS A 52 10.64 -2.16 -1.51
CA CYS A 52 10.19 -3.30 -2.29
C CYS A 52 10.44 -3.06 -3.79
N ASP A 53 10.92 -4.07 -4.50
CA ASP A 53 11.19 -4.04 -5.95
C ASP A 53 9.99 -3.59 -6.78
N SER A 54 8.77 -3.75 -6.26
CA SER A 54 7.56 -3.29 -6.92
C SER A 54 7.47 -1.77 -7.12
N VAL A 55 8.11 -0.99 -6.23
CA VAL A 55 8.18 0.47 -6.34
C VAL A 55 9.27 0.86 -7.33
N THR A 56 10.46 0.26 -7.19
CA THR A 56 11.57 0.50 -8.12
C THR A 56 11.18 0.20 -9.55
N GLY A 57 10.56 -0.98 -9.80
CA GLY A 57 10.07 -1.35 -11.12
C GLY A 57 8.99 -0.42 -11.69
N ALA A 58 8.12 0.17 -10.84
CA ALA A 58 7.17 1.17 -11.29
C ALA A 58 7.87 2.48 -11.71
N CYS A 59 8.88 2.91 -10.95
CA CYS A 59 9.68 4.09 -11.25
C CYS A 59 10.50 3.91 -12.54
N GLU A 60 11.12 2.75 -12.73
CA GLU A 60 11.84 2.40 -13.97
C GLU A 60 10.90 2.46 -15.19
N ARG A 61 9.71 1.92 -15.08
CA ARG A 61 8.69 1.98 -16.14
C ARG A 61 8.22 3.39 -16.47
N SER A 62 8.25 4.31 -15.51
CA SER A 62 7.90 5.72 -15.75
C SER A 62 8.96 6.47 -16.55
N GLY A 63 10.19 5.97 -16.60
CA GLY A 63 11.34 6.62 -17.22
C GLY A 63 11.94 7.77 -16.37
N ALA A 64 11.49 7.95 -15.13
CA ALA A 64 12.07 8.95 -14.23
C ALA A 64 13.47 8.53 -13.75
N GLU A 65 14.34 9.50 -13.54
CA GLU A 65 15.63 9.28 -12.87
C GLU A 65 15.39 8.84 -11.43
N ILE A 66 16.09 7.80 -10.99
CA ILE A 66 16.00 7.29 -9.62
C ILE A 66 17.28 7.64 -8.87
N GLU A 67 17.14 8.28 -7.72
CA GLU A 67 18.21 8.49 -6.76
C GLU A 67 17.84 7.84 -5.42
N PHE A 68 18.75 7.06 -4.83
CA PHE A 68 18.49 6.40 -3.57
C PHE A 68 19.02 7.19 -2.38
N TYR A 69 18.25 7.23 -1.30
CA TYR A 69 18.66 7.80 -0.03
C TYR A 69 18.70 6.77 1.09
N HIS A 70 19.56 7.00 2.08
CA HIS A 70 19.63 6.21 3.29
C HIS A 70 18.60 6.65 4.32
N MET A 71 18.33 5.77 5.28
CA MET A 71 17.46 6.05 6.40
C MET A 71 18.22 5.89 7.71
N ASP A 72 17.84 6.67 8.72
CA ASP A 72 18.33 6.51 10.07
C ASP A 72 17.66 5.33 10.81
N GLU A 73 18.09 5.07 12.05
CA GLU A 73 17.53 4.01 12.89
C GLU A 73 16.04 4.23 13.25
N GLY A 74 15.56 5.47 13.16
CA GLY A 74 14.17 5.86 13.36
C GLY A 74 13.31 5.78 12.10
N LEU A 75 13.87 5.23 11.01
CA LEU A 75 13.23 5.14 9.69
C LEU A 75 12.90 6.52 9.06
N HIS A 76 13.72 7.53 9.36
CA HIS A 76 13.65 8.85 8.74
C HIS A 76 14.62 8.98 7.56
N PRO A 77 14.26 9.76 6.53
CA PRO A 77 15.17 9.99 5.40
C PRO A 77 16.42 10.76 5.85
N VAL A 78 17.59 10.25 5.43
CA VAL A 78 18.87 10.94 5.54
C VAL A 78 19.16 11.55 4.17
N LEU A 79 18.69 12.76 3.97
CA LEU A 79 18.80 13.52 2.72
C LEU A 79 18.97 15.00 3.06
N GLU A 80 19.68 15.74 2.19
CA GLU A 80 19.83 17.17 2.36
C GLU A 80 18.46 17.88 2.38
N GLU A 81 18.22 18.69 3.42
CA GLU A 81 16.98 19.45 3.57
C GLU A 81 16.97 20.63 2.59
N ARG A 82 16.18 20.50 1.54
CA ARG A 82 15.99 21.53 0.51
C ARG A 82 14.65 21.39 -0.19
N THR A 83 14.12 22.45 -0.72
CA THR A 83 12.95 22.37 -1.61
C THR A 83 13.36 21.70 -2.92
N LEU A 84 12.64 20.67 -3.32
CA LEU A 84 12.88 19.95 -4.56
C LEU A 84 12.37 20.78 -5.77
N PRO A 85 13.10 20.77 -6.89
CA PRO A 85 12.65 21.37 -8.14
C PRO A 85 11.34 20.78 -8.65
N GLU A 86 10.69 21.46 -9.58
CA GLU A 86 9.52 20.97 -10.29
C GLU A 86 9.84 19.68 -11.06
N GLY A 87 9.01 18.67 -10.87
CA GLY A 87 9.18 17.33 -11.44
C GLY A 87 10.10 16.40 -10.65
N GLU A 88 10.68 16.85 -9.54
CA GLU A 88 11.41 16.00 -8.59
C GLU A 88 10.55 15.69 -7.36
N TYR A 89 10.54 14.44 -6.90
CA TYR A 89 9.69 13.99 -5.80
C TYR A 89 10.47 13.16 -4.79
N LEU A 90 10.21 13.40 -3.49
CA LEU A 90 10.67 12.51 -2.42
C LEU A 90 9.58 11.48 -2.11
N TYR A 91 9.91 10.20 -2.28
CA TYR A 91 9.04 9.09 -1.93
C TYR A 91 9.29 8.65 -0.49
N LEU A 92 8.28 8.79 0.36
CA LEU A 92 8.31 8.49 1.78
C LEU A 92 7.48 7.24 2.06
N VAL A 93 8.11 6.17 2.51
CA VAL A 93 7.39 4.97 2.96
C VAL A 93 7.00 5.12 4.43
N ASN A 94 5.73 4.96 4.73
CA ASN A 94 5.24 4.92 6.09
C ASN A 94 5.46 3.51 6.68
N TYR A 95 6.71 3.22 7.02
CA TYR A 95 7.09 1.92 7.57
C TYR A 95 6.36 1.65 8.87
N TYR A 96 5.61 0.55 8.89
CA TYR A 96 4.88 0.08 10.06
C TYR A 96 3.93 1.10 10.69
N GLY A 97 3.56 2.16 9.96
CA GLY A 97 2.71 3.24 10.47
C GLY A 97 3.43 4.25 11.38
N GLN A 98 4.77 4.34 11.32
CA GLN A 98 5.55 5.22 12.20
C GLN A 98 5.77 6.63 11.64
N LEU A 99 5.33 6.90 10.41
CA LEU A 99 5.36 8.23 9.81
C LEU A 99 4.09 8.99 10.18
N THR A 100 4.14 9.75 11.28
CA THR A 100 3.00 10.51 11.78
C THR A 100 2.64 11.69 10.86
N ASP A 101 1.42 12.20 11.00
CA ASP A 101 0.95 13.37 10.24
C ASP A 101 1.86 14.59 10.40
N ASP A 102 2.39 14.83 11.60
CA ASP A 102 3.29 15.95 11.86
C ASP A 102 4.63 15.79 11.13
N LYS A 103 5.17 14.55 11.07
CA LYS A 103 6.36 14.26 10.28
C LYS A 103 6.09 14.46 8.78
N ILE A 104 4.93 14.01 8.27
CA ILE A 104 4.54 14.24 6.88
C ILE A 104 4.45 15.73 6.58
N ARG A 105 3.79 16.53 7.43
CA ARG A 105 3.73 18.00 7.29
C ARG A 105 5.11 18.64 7.30
N LYS A 106 6.00 18.18 8.21
CA LYS A 106 7.39 18.65 8.26
C LYS A 106 8.10 18.40 6.92
N TYR A 107 8.06 17.17 6.40
CA TYR A 107 8.70 16.83 5.13
C TYR A 107 8.08 17.57 3.94
N LYS A 108 6.76 17.73 3.92
CA LYS A 108 6.07 18.54 2.91
C LYS A 108 6.56 19.99 2.90
N LYS A 109 6.79 20.57 4.09
CA LYS A 109 7.31 21.92 4.21
C LYS A 109 8.76 22.03 3.73
N ILE A 110 9.60 21.04 3.99
CA ILE A 110 11.02 21.02 3.62
C ILE A 110 11.18 20.78 2.13
N TYR A 111 10.61 19.70 1.62
CA TYR A 111 10.87 19.20 0.27
C TYR A 111 9.88 19.71 -0.78
N GLY A 112 8.72 20.17 -0.39
CA GLY A 112 7.64 20.62 -1.29
C GLY A 112 6.93 19.46 -1.97
N ASN A 113 7.61 18.71 -2.82
CA ASN A 113 7.05 17.62 -3.61
C ASN A 113 7.35 16.28 -2.93
N ILE A 114 6.34 15.71 -2.27
CA ILE A 114 6.46 14.41 -1.61
C ILE A 114 5.34 13.47 -2.07
N ILE A 115 5.64 12.18 -2.11
CA ILE A 115 4.68 11.08 -2.28
C ILE A 115 4.77 10.22 -1.05
N VAL A 116 3.66 9.97 -0.37
CA VAL A 116 3.61 9.15 0.83
C VAL A 116 3.01 7.78 0.50
N ASP A 117 3.74 6.72 0.81
CA ASP A 117 3.29 5.35 0.67
C ASP A 117 2.76 4.81 2.01
N HIS A 118 1.44 4.74 2.12
CA HIS A 118 0.73 4.16 3.26
C HIS A 118 0.45 2.64 3.08
N THR A 119 1.26 1.93 2.29
CA THR A 119 1.13 0.47 2.14
C THR A 119 1.21 -0.28 3.48
N HIS A 120 1.92 0.24 4.48
CA HIS A 120 1.95 -0.30 5.83
C HIS A 120 1.12 0.50 6.86
N ALA A 121 0.27 1.43 6.40
CA ALA A 121 -0.53 2.31 7.24
C ALA A 121 -1.93 2.55 6.66
N PHE A 122 -2.62 1.47 6.27
CA PHE A 122 -3.90 1.53 5.56
C PHE A 122 -4.96 2.36 6.28
N PHE A 123 -4.97 2.40 7.61
CA PHE A 123 -5.99 3.11 8.38
C PHE A 123 -5.66 4.59 8.65
N GLN A 124 -4.41 5.03 8.44
CA GLN A 124 -4.04 6.44 8.54
C GLN A 124 -4.60 7.22 7.35
N LYS A 125 -5.38 8.27 7.60
CA LYS A 125 -6.00 9.08 6.55
C LYS A 125 -4.97 9.91 5.79
N PRO A 126 -5.19 10.20 4.49
CA PRO A 126 -4.29 11.06 3.73
C PRO A 126 -4.39 12.50 4.21
N LEU A 127 -3.27 13.23 4.15
CA LEU A 127 -3.27 14.66 4.40
C LEU A 127 -3.66 15.46 3.15
N PRO A 128 -4.47 16.51 3.27
CA PRO A 128 -4.79 17.39 2.15
C PRO A 128 -3.53 17.95 1.48
N GLY A 129 -3.48 17.93 0.14
CA GLY A 129 -2.36 18.42 -0.64
C GLY A 129 -1.10 17.55 -0.59
N VAL A 130 -1.21 16.32 -0.11
CA VAL A 130 -0.13 15.33 -0.11
C VAL A 130 -0.55 14.13 -0.94
N ASP A 131 0.22 13.84 -1.98
CA ASP A 131 0.04 12.65 -2.78
C ASP A 131 0.27 11.40 -1.92
N THR A 132 -0.76 10.56 -1.79
CA THR A 132 -0.72 9.40 -0.89
C THR A 132 -1.28 8.17 -1.58
N LEU A 133 -0.58 7.04 -1.47
CA LEU A 133 -1.04 5.77 -2.01
C LEU A 133 -1.18 4.70 -0.93
N TYR A 134 -2.10 3.75 -1.17
CA TYR A 134 -2.44 2.66 -0.28
C TYR A 134 -2.47 1.33 -1.04
N SER A 135 -2.22 0.22 -0.34
CA SER A 135 -2.43 -1.12 -0.87
C SER A 135 -3.40 -1.91 0.01
N CYS A 136 -4.54 -2.29 -0.56
CA CYS A 136 -5.55 -3.10 0.15
C CYS A 136 -5.01 -4.50 0.49
N ARG A 137 -4.20 -5.07 -0.38
CA ARG A 137 -3.68 -6.45 -0.31
C ARG A 137 -2.79 -6.76 0.90
N LYS A 138 -2.30 -5.75 1.59
CA LYS A 138 -1.49 -5.89 2.81
C LYS A 138 -2.33 -6.08 4.07
N PHE A 139 -3.60 -5.69 4.01
CA PHE A 139 -4.49 -5.67 5.17
C PHE A 139 -5.72 -6.56 4.99
N LEU A 140 -6.17 -6.76 3.75
CA LEU A 140 -7.46 -7.35 3.41
C LEU A 140 -7.27 -8.50 2.41
N GLY A 141 -8.18 -9.47 2.45
CA GLY A 141 -8.17 -10.65 1.60
C GLY A 141 -8.67 -10.35 0.18
N VAL A 142 -7.92 -9.57 -0.57
CA VAL A 142 -8.21 -9.20 -1.96
C VAL A 142 -7.01 -9.43 -2.85
N SER A 143 -7.22 -9.72 -4.13
CA SER A 143 -6.14 -10.03 -5.07
C SER A 143 -5.64 -8.83 -5.87
N ASP A 144 -6.41 -7.75 -5.92
CA ASP A 144 -6.02 -6.42 -6.43
C ASP A 144 -6.50 -5.34 -5.44
N GLY A 145 -6.35 -4.09 -5.79
CA GLY A 145 -6.84 -2.97 -5.01
C GLY A 145 -5.75 -2.15 -4.35
N ALA A 146 -5.79 -0.89 -4.70
CA ALA A 146 -5.01 0.21 -4.15
C ALA A 146 -5.88 1.47 -4.19
N TYR A 147 -5.55 2.46 -3.38
CA TYR A 147 -6.16 3.78 -3.45
C TYR A 147 -5.08 4.84 -3.70
N LEU A 148 -5.45 5.86 -4.43
CA LEU A 148 -4.64 7.03 -4.69
C LEU A 148 -5.39 8.28 -4.24
N SER A 149 -4.80 9.03 -3.31
CA SER A 149 -5.22 10.36 -2.89
C SER A 149 -4.27 11.39 -3.51
N THR A 150 -4.80 12.24 -4.37
CA THR A 150 -4.00 13.26 -5.08
C THR A 150 -4.92 14.39 -5.53
N ASP A 151 -4.36 15.60 -5.69
CA ASP A 151 -4.99 16.71 -6.37
C ASP A 151 -4.53 16.85 -7.85
N ALA A 152 -3.70 15.92 -8.32
CA ALA A 152 -3.39 15.83 -9.74
C ALA A 152 -4.63 15.42 -10.54
N GLU A 153 -4.77 15.97 -11.73
CA GLU A 153 -5.87 15.60 -12.62
C GLU A 153 -5.69 14.18 -13.12
N LEU A 154 -6.61 13.31 -12.71
CA LEU A 154 -6.70 11.93 -13.15
C LEU A 154 -7.96 11.74 -13.97
N GLU A 155 -7.93 10.82 -14.92
CA GLU A 155 -9.08 10.47 -15.76
C GLU A 155 -9.42 8.98 -15.57
N PRO A 156 -10.02 8.60 -14.41
CA PRO A 156 -10.31 7.19 -14.10
C PRO A 156 -11.21 6.51 -15.13
N GLU A 157 -12.13 7.26 -15.71
CA GLU A 157 -13.07 6.76 -16.73
C GLU A 157 -12.38 6.30 -18.02
N LYS A 158 -11.19 6.84 -18.32
CA LYS A 158 -10.37 6.42 -19.47
C LYS A 158 -9.56 5.15 -19.20
N LYS A 159 -9.43 4.72 -17.96
CA LYS A 159 -8.71 3.49 -17.61
C LYS A 159 -9.66 2.28 -17.59
N PRO A 160 -9.26 1.14 -18.17
CA PRO A 160 -10.09 -0.05 -18.14
C PRO A 160 -10.25 -0.58 -16.71
N LEU A 161 -11.33 -1.30 -16.48
CA LEU A 161 -11.55 -2.02 -15.23
C LEU A 161 -10.65 -3.25 -15.18
N ASP A 162 -10.09 -3.56 -14.00
CA ASP A 162 -9.36 -4.83 -13.81
C ASP A 162 -10.33 -6.00 -13.61
N HIS A 163 -9.85 -7.21 -13.87
CA HIS A 163 -10.55 -8.47 -13.67
C HIS A 163 -9.71 -9.36 -12.74
N SER A 164 -10.14 -9.51 -11.51
CA SER A 164 -9.34 -10.17 -10.47
C SER A 164 -9.76 -11.59 -10.14
N MET A 165 -10.86 -12.08 -10.70
CA MET A 165 -11.41 -13.41 -10.41
C MET A 165 -10.33 -14.52 -10.55
N GLY A 166 -9.57 -14.56 -11.63
CA GLY A 166 -8.53 -15.57 -11.87
C GLY A 166 -7.35 -15.51 -10.90
N ARG A 167 -7.28 -14.48 -10.04
CA ARG A 167 -6.23 -14.29 -9.04
C ARG A 167 -6.71 -14.53 -7.60
N MET A 168 -7.97 -14.96 -7.42
CA MET A 168 -8.58 -15.17 -6.09
C MET A 168 -8.30 -16.55 -5.48
N GLU A 169 -7.83 -17.52 -6.26
CA GLU A 169 -7.69 -18.92 -5.86
C GLU A 169 -6.94 -19.09 -4.53
N HIS A 170 -5.80 -18.41 -4.35
CA HIS A 170 -5.01 -18.49 -3.12
C HIS A 170 -5.70 -17.88 -1.89
N ILE A 171 -6.55 -16.86 -2.10
CA ILE A 171 -7.30 -16.20 -1.01
C ILE A 171 -8.46 -17.10 -0.59
N LEU A 172 -9.25 -17.57 -1.55
CA LEU A 172 -10.37 -18.48 -1.29
C LEU A 172 -9.86 -19.82 -0.72
N GLY A 173 -8.79 -20.37 -1.30
CA GLY A 173 -8.18 -21.59 -0.82
C GLY A 173 -7.64 -21.43 0.59
N ARG A 174 -7.06 -20.30 0.98
CA ARG A 174 -6.60 -20.02 2.34
C ARG A 174 -7.74 -19.96 3.36
N TYR A 175 -8.95 -19.68 2.91
CA TYR A 175 -10.13 -19.67 3.78
C TYR A 175 -10.60 -21.10 4.15
N GLU A 176 -10.43 -22.05 3.23
CA GLU A 176 -10.90 -23.44 3.40
C GLU A 176 -9.79 -24.45 3.74
N TYR A 177 -8.52 -24.12 3.41
CA TYR A 177 -7.38 -25.03 3.52
C TYR A 177 -6.19 -24.36 4.23
N ASP A 178 -5.13 -25.14 4.46
CA ASP A 178 -3.87 -24.66 5.05
C ASP A 178 -3.13 -23.67 4.14
N ALA A 179 -2.36 -22.78 4.77
CA ALA A 179 -1.60 -21.72 4.09
C ALA A 179 -0.64 -22.26 3.01
N GLY A 180 -0.05 -23.44 3.23
CA GLY A 180 0.91 -24.04 2.32
C GLY A 180 0.31 -24.51 1.00
N THR A 181 -0.96 -24.95 1.01
CA THR A 181 -1.63 -25.57 -0.15
C THR A 181 -1.67 -24.66 -1.38
N PHE A 182 -1.91 -23.37 -1.17
CA PHE A 182 -2.04 -22.40 -2.26
C PHE A 182 -0.88 -21.39 -2.33
N TYR A 183 0.23 -21.65 -1.62
CA TYR A 183 1.36 -20.74 -1.56
C TYR A 183 1.97 -20.48 -2.94
N GLN A 184 2.11 -21.52 -3.79
CA GLN A 184 2.63 -21.36 -5.14
C GLN A 184 1.73 -20.45 -6.00
N LYS A 185 0.40 -20.57 -5.88
CA LYS A 185 -0.54 -19.69 -6.59
C LYS A 185 -0.39 -18.22 -6.17
N MET A 186 -0.09 -17.98 -4.91
CA MET A 186 0.22 -16.63 -4.42
C MET A 186 1.50 -16.08 -5.06
N LEU A 187 2.55 -16.88 -5.19
CA LEU A 187 3.80 -16.50 -5.84
C LEU A 187 3.61 -16.24 -7.33
N ASP A 188 2.89 -17.12 -8.04
CA ASP A 188 2.58 -16.96 -9.45
C ASP A 188 1.83 -15.65 -9.73
N ASN A 189 0.82 -15.34 -8.89
CA ASN A 189 0.13 -14.06 -8.96
C ASN A 189 1.06 -12.87 -8.71
N ALA A 190 1.98 -12.98 -7.73
CA ALA A 190 2.94 -11.92 -7.44
C ALA A 190 3.88 -11.66 -8.63
N ALA A 191 4.34 -12.70 -9.31
CA ALA A 191 5.15 -12.59 -10.52
C ALA A 191 4.40 -11.86 -11.66
N ASN A 192 3.13 -12.20 -11.87
CA ASN A 192 2.30 -11.59 -12.92
C ASN A 192 2.00 -10.09 -12.70
N TYR A 193 2.17 -9.57 -11.48
CA TYR A 193 1.90 -8.16 -11.22
C TYR A 193 2.97 -7.20 -11.77
N HIS A 194 4.15 -7.67 -12.17
CA HIS A 194 5.23 -6.79 -12.63
C HIS A 194 4.86 -6.04 -13.91
N GLU A 195 4.21 -6.72 -14.86
CA GLU A 195 3.87 -6.18 -16.18
C GLU A 195 2.44 -5.61 -16.28
N MET A 196 1.71 -5.55 -15.15
CA MET A 196 0.33 -5.08 -15.21
C MET A 196 0.24 -3.60 -15.58
N GLU A 197 -0.73 -3.32 -16.47
CA GLU A 197 -1.11 -1.96 -16.87
C GLU A 197 -1.87 -1.22 -15.73
N ILE A 198 -1.91 0.09 -15.84
CA ILE A 198 -2.76 0.94 -15.00
C ILE A 198 -4.23 0.63 -15.33
N ARG A 199 -4.95 0.11 -14.34
CA ARG A 199 -6.38 -0.21 -14.44
C ARG A 199 -7.10 0.28 -13.18
N ARG A 200 -8.39 0.51 -13.31
CA ARG A 200 -9.24 0.72 -12.11
C ARG A 200 -9.33 -0.57 -11.31
N MET A 201 -9.50 -0.45 -10.01
CA MET A 201 -9.79 -1.58 -9.11
C MET A 201 -10.92 -2.45 -9.68
N SER A 202 -10.81 -3.78 -9.54
CA SER A 202 -11.83 -4.70 -10.05
C SER A 202 -13.15 -4.56 -9.29
N ARG A 203 -14.27 -4.87 -9.96
CA ARG A 203 -15.60 -4.92 -9.34
C ARG A 203 -15.65 -5.90 -8.18
N LEU A 204 -15.01 -7.05 -8.33
CA LEU A 204 -14.93 -8.07 -7.30
C LEU A 204 -14.25 -7.53 -6.04
N THR A 205 -13.11 -6.87 -6.17
CA THR A 205 -12.42 -6.27 -5.02
C THR A 205 -13.23 -5.16 -4.40
N GLY A 206 -13.79 -4.24 -5.17
CA GLY A 206 -14.67 -3.19 -4.63
C GLY A 206 -15.88 -3.78 -3.86
N ASN A 207 -16.47 -4.87 -4.34
CA ASN A 207 -17.54 -5.56 -3.62
C ASN A 207 -17.03 -6.15 -2.29
N LEU A 208 -15.91 -6.86 -2.31
CA LEU A 208 -15.33 -7.44 -1.09
C LEU A 208 -14.98 -6.36 -0.06
N LEU A 209 -14.41 -5.25 -0.49
CA LEU A 209 -14.06 -4.14 0.39
C LEU A 209 -15.28 -3.55 1.10
N ARG A 210 -16.44 -3.52 0.46
CA ARG A 210 -17.70 -3.07 1.07
C ARG A 210 -18.26 -4.04 2.13
N THR A 211 -17.78 -5.28 2.20
CA THR A 211 -18.19 -6.25 3.23
C THR A 211 -17.32 -6.25 4.49
N MET A 212 -16.20 -5.50 4.51
CA MET A 212 -15.22 -5.57 5.56
C MET A 212 -15.67 -4.86 6.85
N ASP A 213 -15.49 -5.51 7.98
CA ASP A 213 -15.57 -4.88 9.30
C ASP A 213 -14.24 -4.15 9.61
N TYR A 214 -14.10 -2.96 9.06
CA TYR A 214 -12.87 -2.15 9.23
C TYR A 214 -12.58 -1.82 10.69
N SER A 215 -13.61 -1.59 11.50
CA SER A 215 -13.46 -1.29 12.92
C SER A 215 -12.93 -2.47 13.69
N GLY A 216 -13.46 -3.66 13.47
CA GLY A 216 -12.99 -4.89 14.08
C GLY A 216 -11.58 -5.28 13.64
N ILE A 217 -11.28 -5.13 12.34
CA ILE A 217 -9.93 -5.37 11.81
C ILE A 217 -8.91 -4.43 12.47
N LYS A 218 -9.19 -3.12 12.54
CA LYS A 218 -8.34 -2.12 13.18
C LYS A 218 -8.10 -2.46 14.65
N ALA A 219 -9.16 -2.68 15.41
CA ALA A 219 -9.08 -2.99 16.84
C ALA A 219 -8.26 -4.26 17.13
N ARG A 220 -8.46 -5.33 16.35
CA ARG A 220 -7.69 -6.57 16.49
C ARG A 220 -6.20 -6.38 16.22
N ARG A 221 -5.85 -5.60 15.19
CA ARG A 221 -4.45 -5.28 14.87
C ARG A 221 -3.78 -4.47 15.98
N GLU A 222 -4.46 -3.46 16.52
CA GLU A 222 -3.98 -2.66 17.65
C GLU A 222 -3.81 -3.53 18.91
N GLN A 223 -4.74 -4.41 19.21
CA GLN A 223 -4.64 -5.35 20.32
C GLN A 223 -3.42 -6.26 20.19
N ASN A 224 -3.20 -6.84 19.00
CA ASN A 224 -2.04 -7.70 18.74
C ASN A 224 -0.73 -6.92 18.88
N TYR A 225 -0.66 -5.68 18.38
CA TYR A 225 0.52 -4.83 18.51
C TYR A 225 0.84 -4.54 19.98
N ARG A 226 -0.17 -4.14 20.78
CA ARG A 226 -0.02 -3.88 22.22
C ARG A 226 0.43 -5.13 22.98
N LEU A 227 -0.12 -6.29 22.66
CA LEU A 227 0.29 -7.56 23.26
C LEU A 227 1.77 -7.85 22.99
N LEU A 228 2.22 -7.72 21.75
CA LEU A 228 3.62 -7.94 21.39
C LEU A 228 4.54 -6.91 22.06
N SER A 229 4.13 -5.65 22.16
CA SER A 229 4.90 -4.62 22.85
C SER A 229 5.04 -4.87 24.35
N GLN A 230 4.09 -5.55 24.98
CA GLN A 230 4.18 -6.00 26.36
C GLN A 230 5.09 -7.23 26.55
N LEU A 231 5.05 -8.17 25.60
CA LEU A 231 5.81 -9.41 25.68
C LEU A 231 7.30 -9.26 25.29
N LEU A 232 7.63 -8.30 24.44
CA LEU A 232 8.96 -8.15 23.82
C LEU A 232 9.69 -6.83 24.12
N PRO A 233 9.34 -6.03 25.17
CA PRO A 233 9.84 -4.67 25.33
C PRO A 233 11.36 -4.61 25.56
N SER A 234 11.90 -5.53 26.37
CA SER A 234 13.32 -5.53 26.75
C SER A 234 14.27 -6.04 25.66
N ARG A 235 13.72 -6.61 24.60
CA ARG A 235 14.49 -7.23 23.49
C ARG A 235 14.38 -6.48 22.19
N ASN A 236 13.44 -5.55 22.08
CA ASN A 236 13.21 -4.76 20.88
C ASN A 236 14.01 -3.44 20.96
N ALA A 237 14.97 -3.27 20.06
CA ALA A 237 15.72 -2.02 19.95
C ALA A 237 14.94 -0.92 19.20
N PHE A 238 13.88 -1.27 18.49
CA PHE A 238 12.99 -0.30 17.84
C PHE A 238 11.95 0.21 18.83
N ILE A 239 11.92 1.52 19.05
CA ILE A 239 10.94 2.20 19.90
C ILE A 239 10.02 3.01 18.99
N GLY A 240 8.77 2.61 18.91
CA GLY A 240 7.75 3.28 18.10
C GLY A 240 6.43 3.42 18.85
N GLU A 241 5.56 4.27 18.33
CA GLU A 241 4.20 4.41 18.82
C GLU A 241 3.29 3.30 18.29
N VAL A 242 2.14 3.08 18.95
CA VAL A 242 1.10 2.18 18.43
C VAL A 242 0.35 2.91 17.32
N PRO A 243 0.52 2.54 16.06
CA PRO A 243 -0.17 3.21 14.96
C PRO A 243 -1.62 2.77 14.86
N GLU A 244 -2.41 3.51 14.10
CA GLU A 244 -3.77 3.11 13.77
C GLU A 244 -3.81 1.82 12.94
N GLY A 245 -4.42 0.76 13.48
CA GLY A 245 -4.58 -0.53 12.80
C GLY A 245 -3.26 -1.03 12.18
N PRO A 246 -2.20 -1.27 12.94
CA PRO A 246 -0.85 -1.51 12.47
C PRO A 246 -0.74 -2.66 11.48
N PHE A 247 0.15 -2.54 10.50
CA PHE A 247 0.47 -3.63 9.57
C PHE A 247 1.15 -4.81 10.28
N ALA A 248 2.18 -4.51 11.06
CA ALA A 248 2.96 -5.49 11.80
C ALA A 248 3.59 -4.82 13.03
N TYR A 249 4.06 -5.61 13.98
CA TYR A 249 4.91 -5.16 15.06
C TYR A 249 6.37 -5.21 14.60
N PRO A 250 7.07 -4.07 14.45
CA PRO A 250 8.47 -4.06 14.05
C PRO A 250 9.32 -4.55 15.22
N TYR A 251 10.06 -5.63 15.00
CA TYR A 251 10.97 -6.19 15.98
C TYR A 251 12.41 -6.09 15.46
N TYR A 252 13.16 -5.14 16.01
CA TYR A 252 14.56 -4.95 15.66
C TYR A 252 15.47 -5.61 16.69
N HIS A 253 16.23 -6.60 16.25
CA HIS A 253 17.17 -7.35 17.07
C HIS A 253 18.49 -7.56 16.32
N LYS A 254 19.62 -7.44 17.03
CA LYS A 254 20.97 -7.60 16.43
C LYS A 254 21.17 -8.94 15.69
N ASN A 255 20.50 -10.01 16.15
CA ASN A 255 20.52 -11.34 15.54
C ASN A 255 19.26 -11.62 14.71
N GLY A 256 18.63 -10.63 14.12
CA GLY A 256 17.36 -10.75 13.40
C GLY A 256 17.38 -11.77 12.25
N LEU A 257 18.53 -11.94 11.57
CA LEU A 257 18.68 -12.93 10.51
C LEU A 257 18.59 -14.37 11.02
N GLU A 258 19.07 -14.66 12.24
CA GLU A 258 18.95 -15.97 12.87
C GLU A 258 17.51 -16.24 13.30
N LEU A 259 16.86 -15.22 13.88
CA LEU A 259 15.44 -15.32 14.30
C LEU A 259 14.49 -15.53 13.14
N ARG A 260 14.82 -15.07 11.93
CA ARG A 260 14.00 -15.24 10.72
C ARG A 260 13.94 -16.68 10.22
N ARG A 261 14.83 -17.56 10.67
CA ARG A 261 14.92 -18.96 10.23
C ARG A 261 13.98 -19.91 11.01
N TRP A 262 13.29 -19.40 12.02
CA TRP A 262 12.28 -20.10 12.82
C TRP A 262 10.86 -19.63 12.43
#